data_e11b9c4f1a84b861f78ca64ec95668dd
#
_entry.id   e11b9c4f1a84b861f78ca64ec95668dd
#
_cell.length_a   1.000
_cell.length_b   1.000
_cell.length_c   1.000
_cell.angle_alpha   90.00
_cell.angle_beta   90.00
_cell.angle_gamma   90.00
#
_symmetry.space_group_name_H-M   'P 1'
#
loop_
_entity.id
_entity.type
_entity.pdbx_description
1 polymer ?
#
loop_
_entity_poly.entity_id
_entity_poly.type
_entity_poly.pdbx_seq_one_letter_code
_entity_poly.pdbx_strand_id
1 'polypeptide(L)'
;MKLFWTNNIYRQLLLNSCFSSFGDSIFYLAIINYVAQYNFAPLAILLISISEMVPLLSQLFLGILGDFQENRVKHALWIAKIKILLYAILTVFLVLSPFSLVSVIMIVIINLISDTLSYLSAYMMNALYISVIKDDLHDAMGFRQSLMRVVRIVANLAGAFLINVISIQTISLINTLTFVIAFLGLYVIRHTLYEVEKRIEMSHTALSFKKYFQHLKQSLAVLLRLKDTVILLFLTTSMIAILDVSPRLIALRFIQQTLAQLSIGQLLALLSIIMSCGAILGNMTSSNLFKNIRFTHLLVFCEISLLTLIT
;
A
#
# COMPACT_ATOMS: atom_id res chain seq x y z
N MET A 1 1.54 6.40 20.59
CA MET A 1 0.95 7.74 20.36
C MET A 1 1.84 8.89 20.82
N LYS A 2 2.54 8.77 21.94
CA LYS A 2 3.41 9.85 22.50
C LYS A 2 4.44 10.35 21.48
N LEU A 3 5.10 9.44 20.76
CA LEU A 3 6.15 9.77 19.79
C LEU A 3 5.66 10.67 18.64
N PHE A 4 4.42 10.53 18.18
CA PHE A 4 3.85 11.38 17.14
C PHE A 4 3.83 12.86 17.55
N TRP A 5 3.58 13.14 18.81
CA TRP A 5 3.52 14.52 19.34
C TRP A 5 4.90 15.06 19.71
N THR A 6 5.83 14.19 20.13
CA THR A 6 7.16 14.61 20.64
C THR A 6 8.22 14.62 19.55
N ASN A 7 8.12 13.77 18.52
CA ASN A 7 9.14 13.68 17.45
C ASN A 7 8.62 14.27 16.13
N ASN A 8 9.09 15.45 15.81
CA ASN A 8 8.68 16.18 14.61
C ASN A 8 9.06 15.46 13.31
N ILE A 9 10.23 14.79 13.26
CA ILE A 9 10.69 14.07 12.06
C ILE A 9 9.78 12.87 11.81
N TYR A 10 9.51 12.06 12.85
CA TYR A 10 8.61 10.92 12.75
C TYR A 10 7.22 11.35 12.28
N ARG A 11 6.67 12.43 12.86
CA ARG A 11 5.37 12.99 12.48
C ARG A 11 5.33 13.39 11.01
N GLN A 12 6.33 14.09 10.52
CA GLN A 12 6.38 14.56 9.13
C GLN A 12 6.56 13.41 8.13
N LEU A 13 7.39 12.42 8.44
CA LEU A 13 7.52 11.21 7.63
C LEU A 13 6.19 10.46 7.54
N LEU A 14 5.47 10.37 8.66
CA LEU A 14 4.18 9.68 8.73
C LEU A 14 3.11 10.43 7.93
N LEU A 15 2.99 11.75 8.12
CA LEU A 15 2.06 12.58 7.35
C LEU A 15 2.33 12.52 5.85
N ASN A 16 3.61 12.54 5.46
CA ASN A 16 4.01 12.38 4.07
C ASN A 16 3.51 11.05 3.47
N SER A 17 3.69 9.95 4.21
CA SER A 17 3.18 8.64 3.80
C SER A 17 1.64 8.62 3.72
N CYS A 18 0.96 9.32 4.64
CA CYS A 18 -0.50 9.43 4.64
C CYS A 18 -1.01 10.16 3.40
N PHE A 19 -0.43 11.30 3.04
CA PHE A 19 -0.84 12.06 1.84
C PHE A 19 -0.64 11.27 0.55
N SER A 20 0.49 10.60 0.39
CA SER A 20 0.74 9.76 -0.78
C SER A 20 -0.26 8.61 -0.86
N SER A 21 -0.48 7.89 0.23
CA SER A 21 -1.40 6.75 0.27
C SER A 21 -2.87 7.17 0.10
N PHE A 22 -3.25 8.35 0.58
CA PHE A 22 -4.58 8.90 0.44
C PHE A 22 -4.94 9.14 -1.04
N GLY A 23 -4.04 9.79 -1.78
CA GLY A 23 -4.23 10.04 -3.20
C GLY A 23 -4.33 8.75 -4.02
N ASP A 24 -3.39 7.81 -3.81
CA ASP A 24 -3.39 6.50 -4.46
C ASP A 24 -4.70 5.74 -4.22
N SER A 25 -5.19 5.71 -2.97
CA SER A 25 -6.42 4.99 -2.61
C SER A 25 -7.69 5.62 -3.22
N ILE A 26 -7.80 6.95 -3.24
CA ILE A 26 -8.92 7.64 -3.90
C ILE A 26 -8.91 7.33 -5.40
N PHE A 27 -7.76 7.47 -6.04
CA PHE A 27 -7.64 7.25 -7.49
C PHE A 27 -7.98 5.82 -7.86
N TYR A 28 -7.50 4.83 -7.11
CA TYR A 28 -7.77 3.41 -7.33
C TYR A 28 -9.29 3.10 -7.33
N LEU A 29 -10.00 3.55 -6.30
CA LEU A 29 -11.45 3.30 -6.24
C LEU A 29 -12.23 4.06 -7.29
N ALA A 30 -11.82 5.29 -7.56
CA ALA A 30 -12.46 6.10 -8.58
C ALA A 30 -12.31 5.46 -9.97
N ILE A 31 -11.12 4.96 -10.31
CA ILE A 31 -10.91 4.35 -11.63
C ILE A 31 -11.70 3.05 -11.79
N ILE A 32 -11.74 2.19 -10.77
CA ILE A 32 -12.54 0.95 -10.83
C ILE A 32 -14.03 1.27 -11.08
N ASN A 33 -14.56 2.25 -10.34
CA ASN A 33 -15.97 2.64 -10.48
C ASN A 33 -16.24 3.30 -11.84
N TYR A 34 -15.30 4.09 -12.35
CA TYR A 34 -15.41 4.75 -13.65
C TYR A 34 -15.40 3.74 -14.81
N VAL A 35 -14.48 2.78 -14.76
CA VAL A 35 -14.36 1.73 -15.80
C VAL A 35 -15.56 0.81 -15.85
N ALA A 36 -16.22 0.60 -14.70
CA ALA A 36 -17.38 -0.28 -14.59
C ALA A 36 -18.55 0.10 -15.51
N GLN A 37 -18.57 1.33 -16.02
CA GLN A 37 -19.60 1.85 -16.91
C GLN A 37 -19.36 1.50 -18.39
N TYR A 38 -18.24 0.89 -18.75
CA TYR A 38 -17.84 0.61 -20.11
C TYR A 38 -17.97 -0.87 -20.48
N ASN A 39 -18.19 -1.17 -21.74
CA ASN A 39 -18.32 -2.55 -22.23
C ASN A 39 -17.07 -3.41 -22.02
N PHE A 40 -15.88 -2.78 -21.87
CA PHE A 40 -14.61 -3.45 -21.58
C PHE A 40 -14.28 -3.54 -20.08
N ALA A 41 -15.25 -3.26 -19.20
CA ALA A 41 -15.06 -3.25 -17.75
C ALA A 41 -14.39 -4.51 -17.19
N PRO A 42 -14.78 -5.76 -17.56
CA PRO A 42 -14.13 -6.94 -17.00
C PRO A 42 -12.63 -7.00 -17.27
N LEU A 43 -12.23 -6.69 -18.52
CA LEU A 43 -10.82 -6.65 -18.91
C LEU A 43 -10.07 -5.51 -18.20
N ALA A 44 -10.68 -4.34 -18.11
CA ALA A 44 -10.08 -3.17 -17.49
C ALA A 44 -9.85 -3.40 -15.98
N ILE A 45 -10.84 -3.93 -15.25
CA ILE A 45 -10.73 -4.26 -13.83
C ILE A 45 -9.64 -5.33 -13.59
N LEU A 46 -9.57 -6.32 -14.47
CA LEU A 46 -8.50 -7.33 -14.41
C LEU A 46 -7.12 -6.70 -14.55
N LEU A 47 -6.92 -5.86 -15.58
CA LEU A 47 -5.64 -5.18 -15.82
C LEU A 47 -5.23 -4.25 -14.66
N ILE A 48 -6.19 -3.48 -14.12
CA ILE A 48 -5.97 -2.62 -12.95
C ILE A 48 -5.60 -3.49 -11.74
N SER A 49 -6.29 -4.61 -11.53
CA SER A 49 -5.97 -5.52 -10.41
C SER A 49 -4.57 -6.12 -10.56
N ILE A 50 -4.14 -6.46 -11.77
CA ILE A 50 -2.78 -6.94 -12.03
C ILE A 50 -1.75 -5.86 -11.70
N SER A 51 -2.00 -4.58 -12.06
CA SER A 51 -1.07 -3.49 -11.76
C SER A 51 -0.87 -3.28 -10.26
N GLU A 52 -1.85 -3.60 -9.42
CA GLU A 52 -1.75 -3.57 -7.96
C GLU A 52 -1.00 -4.79 -7.40
N MET A 53 -1.22 -5.96 -8.00
CA MET A 53 -0.66 -7.22 -7.48
C MET A 53 0.81 -7.40 -7.82
N VAL A 54 1.27 -6.97 -8.99
CA VAL A 54 2.66 -7.16 -9.42
C VAL A 54 3.66 -6.46 -8.49
N PRO A 55 3.49 -5.19 -8.09
CA PRO A 55 4.35 -4.55 -7.11
C PRO A 55 4.34 -5.25 -5.75
N LEU A 56 3.17 -5.75 -5.34
CA LEU A 56 3.02 -6.51 -4.09
C LEU A 56 3.85 -7.80 -4.12
N LEU A 57 3.79 -8.55 -5.21
CA LEU A 57 4.58 -9.78 -5.37
C LEU A 57 6.09 -9.50 -5.47
N SER A 58 6.47 -8.34 -5.98
CA SER A 58 7.88 -7.94 -6.09
C SER A 58 8.49 -7.39 -4.80
N GLN A 59 7.73 -7.30 -3.70
CA GLN A 59 8.18 -6.71 -2.43
C GLN A 59 9.47 -7.31 -1.88
N LEU A 60 9.64 -8.64 -2.00
CA LEU A 60 10.87 -9.31 -1.55
C LEU A 60 12.11 -8.75 -2.27
N PHE A 61 12.00 -8.58 -3.59
CA PHE A 61 13.09 -8.05 -4.42
C PHE A 61 13.32 -6.56 -4.13
N LEU A 62 12.25 -5.79 -4.02
CA LEU A 62 12.29 -4.36 -3.72
C LEU A 62 12.83 -4.08 -2.32
N GLY A 63 12.53 -4.96 -1.34
CA GLY A 63 13.07 -4.87 0.02
C GLY A 63 14.58 -4.96 0.02
N ILE A 64 15.14 -5.99 -0.63
CA ILE A 64 16.59 -6.16 -0.75
C ILE A 64 17.22 -4.98 -1.49
N LEU A 65 16.60 -4.51 -2.60
CA LEU A 65 17.08 -3.34 -3.32
C LEU A 65 17.08 -2.09 -2.42
N GLY A 66 16.05 -1.92 -1.60
CA GLY A 66 15.93 -0.80 -0.66
C GLY A 66 17.01 -0.83 0.43
N ASP A 67 17.36 -2.01 0.94
CA ASP A 67 18.38 -2.17 1.98
C ASP A 67 19.78 -1.80 1.47
N PHE A 68 20.08 -2.09 0.22
CA PHE A 68 21.37 -1.77 -0.40
C PHE A 68 21.50 -0.32 -0.89
N GLN A 69 20.41 0.45 -0.87
CA GLN A 69 20.48 1.84 -1.36
C GLN A 69 21.28 2.74 -0.42
N GLU A 70 22.29 3.37 -1.00
CA GLU A 70 22.94 4.56 -0.44
C GLU A 70 22.12 5.80 -0.84
N ASN A 71 22.25 6.90 -0.13
CA ASN A 71 21.51 8.15 -0.42
C ASN A 71 19.97 7.97 -0.51
N ARG A 72 19.41 7.25 0.44
CA ARG A 72 17.98 6.90 0.51
C ARG A 72 17.06 8.13 0.41
N VAL A 73 17.41 9.20 1.10
CA VAL A 73 16.65 10.47 1.09
C VAL A 73 16.64 11.08 -0.31
N LYS A 74 17.79 11.10 -0.99
CA LYS A 74 17.89 11.60 -2.37
C LYS A 74 17.04 10.78 -3.33
N HIS A 75 17.13 9.46 -3.25
CA HIS A 75 16.34 8.56 -4.09
C HIS A 75 14.84 8.68 -3.82
N ALA A 76 14.41 8.78 -2.54
CA ALA A 76 13.00 9.01 -2.20
C ALA A 76 12.46 10.33 -2.78
N LEU A 77 13.26 11.41 -2.77
CA LEU A 77 12.89 12.67 -3.41
C LEU A 77 12.79 12.52 -4.93
N TRP A 78 13.69 11.78 -5.58
CA TRP A 78 13.61 11.50 -7.01
C TRP A 78 12.37 10.67 -7.35
N ILE A 79 12.07 9.63 -6.58
CA ILE A 79 10.87 8.82 -6.75
C ILE A 79 9.61 9.68 -6.65
N ALA A 80 9.53 10.56 -5.66
CA ALA A 80 8.39 11.46 -5.52
C ALA A 80 8.22 12.38 -6.73
N LYS A 81 9.32 12.93 -7.30
CA LYS A 81 9.27 13.72 -8.55
C LYS A 81 8.78 12.90 -9.74
N ILE A 82 9.26 11.65 -9.88
CA ILE A 82 8.83 10.76 -10.97
C ILE A 82 7.34 10.48 -10.85
N LYS A 83 6.82 10.20 -9.65
CA LYS A 83 5.38 9.98 -9.42
C LYS A 83 4.55 11.21 -9.82
N ILE A 84 4.96 12.41 -9.43
CA ILE A 84 4.31 13.66 -9.83
C ILE A 84 4.26 13.76 -11.36
N LEU A 85 5.39 13.53 -12.03
CA LEU A 85 5.49 13.62 -13.49
C LEU A 85 4.57 12.58 -14.17
N LEU A 86 4.58 11.33 -13.70
CA LEU A 86 3.74 10.26 -14.26
C LEU A 86 2.26 10.58 -14.17
N TYR A 87 1.78 11.04 -13.01
CA TYR A 87 0.37 11.37 -12.83
C TYR A 87 -0.01 12.71 -13.46
N ALA A 88 0.90 13.66 -13.60
CA ALA A 88 0.69 14.87 -14.39
C ALA A 88 0.50 14.52 -15.87
N ILE A 89 1.35 13.66 -16.45
CA ILE A 89 1.22 13.15 -17.82
C ILE A 89 -0.13 12.41 -17.98
N LEU A 90 -0.48 11.55 -17.03
CA LEU A 90 -1.76 10.86 -17.04
C LEU A 90 -2.94 11.82 -17.03
N THR A 91 -2.90 12.84 -16.17
CA THR A 91 -3.97 13.85 -16.09
C THR A 91 -4.14 14.59 -17.42
N VAL A 92 -3.03 15.05 -18.02
CA VAL A 92 -3.07 15.72 -19.34
C VAL A 92 -3.62 14.77 -20.40
N PHE A 93 -3.18 13.53 -20.43
CA PHE A 93 -3.67 12.52 -21.37
C PHE A 93 -5.19 12.31 -21.25
N LEU A 94 -5.70 12.16 -20.01
CA LEU A 94 -7.12 11.97 -19.74
C LEU A 94 -7.98 13.21 -20.08
N VAL A 95 -7.39 14.41 -20.09
CA VAL A 95 -8.07 15.64 -20.53
C VAL A 95 -8.14 15.73 -22.06
N LEU A 96 -7.06 15.35 -22.74
CA LEU A 96 -6.95 15.53 -24.20
C LEU A 96 -7.59 14.40 -25.02
N SER A 97 -7.73 13.22 -24.43
CA SER A 97 -8.21 12.02 -25.14
C SER A 97 -9.54 11.52 -24.57
N PRO A 98 -10.48 11.04 -25.45
CA PRO A 98 -11.68 10.37 -24.97
C PRO A 98 -11.28 9.09 -24.21
N PHE A 99 -12.01 8.78 -23.15
CA PHE A 99 -11.73 7.59 -22.37
C PHE A 99 -11.98 6.32 -23.16
N SER A 100 -10.97 5.47 -23.23
CA SER A 100 -10.97 4.26 -24.06
C SER A 100 -10.11 3.17 -23.38
N LEU A 101 -10.05 1.99 -24.00
CA LEU A 101 -9.15 0.92 -23.52
C LEU A 101 -7.67 1.37 -23.51
N VAL A 102 -7.26 2.28 -24.40
CA VAL A 102 -5.92 2.87 -24.40
C VAL A 102 -5.69 3.67 -23.14
N SER A 103 -6.69 4.42 -22.66
CA SER A 103 -6.62 5.16 -21.39
C SER A 103 -6.42 4.20 -20.20
N VAL A 104 -7.11 3.06 -20.21
CA VAL A 104 -6.93 2.02 -19.18
C VAL A 104 -5.50 1.46 -19.20
N ILE A 105 -4.97 1.15 -20.38
CA ILE A 105 -3.59 0.64 -20.51
C ILE A 105 -2.58 1.67 -19.98
N MET A 106 -2.76 2.95 -20.31
CA MET A 106 -1.91 4.04 -19.78
C MET A 106 -1.98 4.12 -18.26
N ILE A 107 -3.19 4.06 -17.68
CA ILE A 107 -3.39 4.03 -16.22
C ILE A 107 -2.67 2.84 -15.60
N VAL A 108 -2.86 1.64 -16.15
CA VAL A 108 -2.24 0.40 -15.67
C VAL A 108 -0.71 0.49 -15.65
N ILE A 109 -0.11 1.00 -16.73
CA ILE A 109 1.35 1.15 -16.81
C ILE A 109 1.85 2.18 -15.80
N ILE A 110 1.20 3.34 -15.71
CA ILE A 110 1.59 4.40 -14.79
C ILE A 110 1.42 3.94 -13.34
N ASN A 111 0.31 3.28 -13.01
CA ASN A 111 0.06 2.75 -11.67
C ASN A 111 1.11 1.69 -11.29
N LEU A 112 1.38 0.73 -12.17
CA LEU A 112 2.39 -0.30 -11.97
C LEU A 112 3.77 0.29 -11.63
N ILE A 113 4.20 1.29 -12.41
CA ILE A 113 5.49 1.96 -12.18
C ILE A 113 5.44 2.74 -10.86
N SER A 114 4.38 3.52 -10.63
CA SER A 114 4.20 4.33 -9.43
C SER A 114 4.22 3.49 -8.16
N ASP A 115 3.50 2.37 -8.14
CA ASP A 115 3.41 1.50 -6.98
C ASP A 115 4.72 0.75 -6.70
N THR A 116 5.39 0.28 -7.77
CA THR A 116 6.73 -0.31 -7.64
C THR A 116 7.70 0.68 -7.01
N LEU A 117 7.70 1.93 -7.45
CA LEU A 117 8.52 2.99 -6.90
C LEU A 117 8.11 3.35 -5.46
N SER A 118 6.81 3.30 -5.14
CA SER A 118 6.29 3.55 -3.79
C SER A 118 6.78 2.49 -2.81
N TYR A 119 6.73 1.20 -3.17
CA TYR A 119 7.26 0.13 -2.33
C TYR A 119 8.77 0.25 -2.14
N LEU A 120 9.53 0.51 -3.22
CA LEU A 120 10.97 0.74 -3.12
C LEU A 120 11.30 1.90 -2.17
N SER A 121 10.60 3.03 -2.31
CA SER A 121 10.75 4.18 -1.42
C SER A 121 10.40 3.82 0.03
N ALA A 122 9.34 3.08 0.27
CA ALA A 122 8.94 2.65 1.61
C ALA A 122 10.01 1.78 2.28
N TYR A 123 10.63 0.85 1.56
CA TYR A 123 11.71 0.02 2.08
C TYR A 123 12.97 0.83 2.39
N MET A 124 13.39 1.73 1.49
CA MET A 124 14.50 2.63 1.76
C MET A 124 14.26 3.50 3.00
N MET A 125 13.04 4.02 3.16
CA MET A 125 12.69 4.88 4.29
C MET A 125 12.50 4.13 5.61
N ASN A 126 12.27 2.81 5.60
CA ASN A 126 12.12 2.03 6.84
C ASN A 126 13.36 2.12 7.74
N ALA A 127 14.57 2.09 7.18
CA ALA A 127 15.80 2.26 7.95
C ALA A 127 15.87 3.63 8.65
N LEU A 128 15.41 4.69 7.98
CA LEU A 128 15.31 6.03 8.56
C LEU A 128 14.25 6.08 9.67
N TYR A 129 13.08 5.44 9.48
CA TYR A 129 12.07 5.33 10.54
C TYR A 129 12.65 4.67 11.79
N ILE A 130 13.34 3.53 11.65
CA ILE A 130 13.94 2.80 12.77
C ILE A 130 14.97 3.69 13.49
N SER A 131 15.83 4.39 12.74
CA SER A 131 16.84 5.28 13.31
C SER A 131 16.25 6.50 14.04
N VAL A 132 15.10 7.02 13.59
CA VAL A 132 14.41 8.16 14.21
C VAL A 132 13.65 7.76 15.47
N ILE A 133 13.12 6.53 15.51
CA ILE A 133 12.26 6.06 16.61
C ILE A 133 13.08 5.66 17.84
N LYS A 134 14.23 5.04 17.69
CA LYS A 134 15.17 4.52 18.73
C LYS A 134 14.52 3.62 19.78
N ASP A 135 13.73 4.22 20.68
CA ASP A 135 12.97 3.55 21.74
C ASP A 135 11.51 3.44 21.32
N ASP A 136 10.76 2.47 21.81
CA ASP A 136 9.33 2.25 21.49
C ASP A 136 9.02 1.92 20.02
N LEU A 137 9.94 1.22 19.32
CA LEU A 137 9.78 0.86 17.91
C LEU A 137 8.45 0.13 17.64
N HIS A 138 8.07 -0.79 18.51
CA HIS A 138 6.83 -1.58 18.36
C HIS A 138 5.59 -0.69 18.38
N ASP A 139 5.49 0.21 19.37
CA ASP A 139 4.34 1.13 19.50
C ASP A 139 4.28 2.14 18.35
N ALA A 140 5.42 2.66 17.92
CA ALA A 140 5.48 3.61 16.82
C ALA A 140 5.10 2.98 15.48
N MET A 141 5.56 1.77 15.21
CA MET A 141 5.21 1.05 13.99
C MET A 141 3.74 0.59 14.02
N GLY A 142 3.23 0.15 15.17
CA GLY A 142 1.82 -0.16 15.37
C GLY A 142 0.92 1.06 15.13
N PHE A 143 1.30 2.23 15.66
CA PHE A 143 0.59 3.48 15.42
C PHE A 143 0.61 3.88 13.93
N ARG A 144 1.78 3.77 13.27
CA ARG A 144 1.90 4.02 11.82
C ARG A 144 0.94 3.15 11.03
N GLN A 145 0.90 1.84 11.29
CA GLN A 145 0.01 0.92 10.57
C GLN A 145 -1.47 1.23 10.82
N SER A 146 -1.84 1.54 12.06
CA SER A 146 -3.22 1.92 12.41
C SER A 146 -3.64 3.21 11.70
N LEU A 147 -2.78 4.24 11.69
CA LEU A 147 -3.07 5.50 11.00
C LEU A 147 -3.20 5.29 9.49
N MET A 148 -2.33 4.49 8.88
CA MET A 148 -2.41 4.19 7.45
C MET A 148 -3.69 3.44 7.09
N ARG A 149 -4.22 2.59 7.97
CA ARG A 149 -5.54 1.95 7.78
C ARG A 149 -6.68 2.97 7.84
N VAL A 150 -6.66 3.89 8.82
CA VAL A 150 -7.65 4.97 8.91
C VAL A 150 -7.62 5.84 7.65
N VAL A 151 -6.43 6.24 7.20
CA VAL A 151 -6.27 7.01 5.95
C VAL A 151 -6.87 6.26 4.76
N ARG A 152 -6.63 4.97 4.64
CA ARG A 152 -7.20 4.13 3.57
C ARG A 152 -8.72 4.07 3.64
N ILE A 153 -9.32 3.93 4.83
CA ILE A 153 -10.79 3.94 5.02
C ILE A 153 -11.36 5.27 4.53
N VAL A 154 -10.79 6.39 5.02
CA VAL A 154 -11.26 7.73 4.64
C VAL A 154 -11.09 7.98 3.15
N ALA A 155 -9.96 7.55 2.57
CA ALA A 155 -9.71 7.67 1.14
C ALA A 155 -10.69 6.83 0.30
N ASN A 156 -11.00 5.62 0.74
CA ASN A 156 -11.96 4.74 0.06
C ASN A 156 -13.37 5.33 0.08
N LEU A 157 -13.79 5.86 1.23
CA LEU A 157 -15.06 6.59 1.34
C LEU A 157 -15.08 7.80 0.41
N ALA A 158 -14.04 8.63 0.48
CA ALA A 158 -13.93 9.81 -0.38
C ALA A 158 -13.97 9.43 -1.86
N GLY A 159 -13.21 8.40 -2.29
CA GLY A 159 -13.19 7.93 -3.66
C GLY A 159 -14.55 7.44 -4.16
N ALA A 160 -15.28 6.70 -3.32
CA ALA A 160 -16.61 6.21 -3.66
C ALA A 160 -17.65 7.33 -3.85
N PHE A 161 -17.52 8.43 -3.10
CA PHE A 161 -18.41 9.58 -3.24
C PHE A 161 -17.97 10.53 -4.36
N LEU A 162 -16.68 10.80 -4.46
CA LEU A 162 -16.14 11.80 -5.40
C LEU A 162 -16.41 11.44 -6.86
N ILE A 163 -16.40 10.14 -7.22
CA ILE A 163 -16.62 9.72 -8.60
C ILE A 163 -18.02 10.11 -9.14
N ASN A 164 -18.99 10.27 -8.25
CA ASN A 164 -20.35 10.67 -8.64
C ASN A 164 -20.49 12.20 -8.82
N VAL A 165 -19.51 12.98 -8.36
CA VAL A 165 -19.57 14.45 -8.31
C VAL A 165 -18.54 15.09 -9.24
N ILE A 166 -17.36 14.48 -9.39
CA ILE A 166 -16.24 15.04 -10.15
C ILE A 166 -15.73 14.05 -11.19
N SER A 167 -15.13 14.58 -12.26
CA SER A 167 -14.59 13.78 -13.36
C SER A 167 -13.34 12.99 -12.98
N ILE A 168 -13.05 11.91 -13.73
CA ILE A 168 -11.84 11.11 -13.53
C ILE A 168 -10.56 11.94 -13.75
N GLN A 169 -10.59 12.93 -14.62
CA GLN A 169 -9.51 13.88 -14.86
C GLN A 169 -9.19 14.68 -13.60
N THR A 170 -10.25 15.19 -12.94
CA THR A 170 -10.12 15.96 -11.69
C THR A 170 -9.59 15.07 -10.56
N ILE A 171 -10.01 13.81 -10.49
CA ILE A 171 -9.49 12.87 -9.49
C ILE A 171 -8.01 12.57 -9.74
N SER A 172 -7.60 12.40 -11.00
CA SER A 172 -6.18 12.24 -11.37
C SER A 172 -5.35 13.47 -10.98
N LEU A 173 -5.91 14.68 -11.17
CA LEU A 173 -5.28 15.92 -10.72
C LEU A 173 -5.14 15.98 -9.19
N ILE A 174 -6.19 15.61 -8.46
CA ILE A 174 -6.14 15.53 -6.98
C ILE A 174 -5.03 14.57 -6.55
N ASN A 175 -4.91 13.40 -7.16
CA ASN A 175 -3.83 12.46 -6.86
C ASN A 175 -2.45 13.07 -7.16
N THR A 176 -2.29 13.77 -8.29
CA THR A 176 -1.06 14.50 -8.60
C THR A 176 -0.73 15.51 -7.50
N LEU A 177 -1.72 16.29 -7.03
CA LEU A 177 -1.53 17.27 -5.96
C LEU A 177 -1.16 16.64 -4.62
N THR A 178 -1.72 15.48 -4.28
CA THR A 178 -1.31 14.75 -3.05
C THR A 178 0.16 14.34 -3.10
N PHE A 179 0.68 13.92 -4.26
CA PHE A 179 2.11 13.64 -4.43
C PHE A 179 2.97 14.90 -4.36
N VAL A 180 2.50 16.03 -4.86
CA VAL A 180 3.19 17.33 -4.71
C VAL A 180 3.29 17.70 -3.22
N ILE A 181 2.21 17.59 -2.46
CA ILE A 181 2.20 17.83 -1.02
C ILE A 181 3.18 16.88 -0.31
N ALA A 182 3.13 15.58 -0.65
CA ALA A 182 4.04 14.59 -0.11
C ALA A 182 5.50 14.92 -0.45
N PHE A 183 5.81 15.29 -1.69
CA PHE A 183 7.16 15.72 -2.09
C PHE A 183 7.63 16.94 -1.30
N LEU A 184 6.80 17.99 -1.18
CA LEU A 184 7.13 19.20 -0.44
C LEU A 184 7.38 18.89 1.05
N GLY A 185 6.55 18.06 1.66
CA GLY A 185 6.75 17.60 3.04
C GLY A 185 8.12 16.93 3.23
N LEU A 186 8.49 15.99 2.34
CA LEU A 186 9.80 15.32 2.38
C LEU A 186 10.95 16.30 2.09
N TYR A 187 10.76 17.22 1.17
CA TYR A 187 11.75 18.23 0.78
C TYR A 187 12.08 19.19 1.93
N VAL A 188 11.09 19.61 2.70
CA VAL A 188 11.27 20.51 3.85
C VAL A 188 12.19 19.86 4.91
N ILE A 189 12.01 18.57 5.20
CA ILE A 189 12.78 17.87 6.23
C ILE A 189 14.05 17.21 5.69
N ARG A 190 14.39 17.35 4.43
CA ARG A 190 15.49 16.62 3.78
C ARG A 190 16.84 16.78 4.50
N HIS A 191 17.17 18.00 4.96
CA HIS A 191 18.44 18.26 5.65
C HIS A 191 18.55 17.46 6.94
N THR A 192 17.49 17.44 7.73
CA THR A 192 17.43 16.64 8.97
C THR A 192 17.50 15.15 8.67
N LEU A 193 16.84 14.70 7.59
CA LEU A 193 16.91 13.31 7.17
C LEU A 193 18.31 12.91 6.68
N TYR A 194 19.03 13.78 5.99
CA TYR A 194 20.43 13.54 5.61
C TYR A 194 21.33 13.37 6.84
N GLU A 195 21.11 14.14 7.92
CA GLU A 195 21.86 13.97 9.17
C GLU A 195 21.53 12.65 9.88
N VAL A 196 20.26 12.20 9.82
CA VAL A 196 19.86 10.89 10.32
C VAL A 196 20.49 9.78 9.47
N GLU A 197 20.48 9.92 8.15
CA GLU A 197 21.02 8.95 7.21
C GLU A 197 22.52 8.71 7.42
N LYS A 198 23.32 9.76 7.68
CA LYS A 198 24.74 9.67 7.98
C LYS A 198 25.06 8.83 9.22
N ARG A 199 24.11 8.70 10.16
CA ARG A 199 24.27 7.91 11.41
C ARG A 199 23.95 6.44 11.22
N ILE A 200 23.35 6.08 10.07
CA ILE A 200 23.03 4.68 9.77
C ILE A 200 24.32 4.04 9.22
N GLU A 201 24.83 3.05 9.95
CA GLU A 201 25.96 2.26 9.48
C GLU A 201 25.59 1.55 8.18
N MET A 202 26.25 1.94 7.11
CA MET A 202 26.08 1.29 5.81
C MET A 202 27.14 0.21 5.63
N SER A 203 26.74 -0.97 5.26
CA SER A 203 27.67 -1.92 4.68
C SER A 203 28.02 -1.41 3.27
N HIS A 204 29.20 -0.77 3.12
CA HIS A 204 29.75 -0.26 1.87
C HIS A 204 30.03 -1.37 0.82
N THR A 205 29.06 -2.18 0.53
CA THR A 205 29.19 -3.21 -0.50
C THR A 205 28.45 -2.77 -1.74
N ALA A 206 29.20 -2.31 -2.74
CA ALA A 206 28.65 -2.01 -4.06
C ALA A 206 27.73 -3.13 -4.54
N LEU A 207 26.51 -2.78 -4.96
CA LEU A 207 25.54 -3.69 -5.54
C LEU A 207 26.13 -4.34 -6.79
N SER A 208 26.57 -5.58 -6.65
CA SER A 208 26.78 -6.46 -7.79
C SER A 208 25.57 -7.40 -7.90
N PHE A 209 25.08 -7.62 -9.12
CA PHE A 209 23.97 -8.55 -9.38
C PHE A 209 24.21 -9.93 -8.73
N LYS A 210 25.45 -10.40 -8.75
CA LYS A 210 25.89 -11.65 -8.09
C LYS A 210 25.71 -11.59 -6.56
N LYS A 211 26.07 -10.47 -5.93
CA LYS A 211 25.91 -10.28 -4.47
C LYS A 211 24.43 -10.20 -4.09
N TYR A 212 23.61 -9.51 -4.88
CA TYR A 212 22.16 -9.44 -4.67
C TYR A 212 21.53 -10.84 -4.59
N PHE A 213 21.79 -11.68 -5.60
CA PHE A 213 21.28 -13.07 -5.60
C PHE A 213 21.88 -13.94 -4.50
N GLN A 214 23.11 -13.70 -4.12
CA GLN A 214 23.75 -14.42 -3.01
C GLN A 214 23.09 -14.05 -1.67
N HIS A 215 22.81 -12.77 -1.42
CA HIS A 215 22.06 -12.33 -0.24
C HIS A 215 20.62 -12.87 -0.22
N LEU A 216 19.94 -12.82 -1.36
CA LEU A 216 18.60 -13.42 -1.50
C LEU A 216 18.62 -14.90 -1.11
N LYS A 217 19.57 -15.67 -1.67
CA LYS A 217 19.73 -17.10 -1.38
C LYS A 217 20.07 -17.35 0.10
N GLN A 218 20.95 -16.55 0.69
CA GLN A 218 21.30 -16.66 2.10
C GLN A 218 20.11 -16.34 3.02
N SER A 219 19.39 -15.25 2.76
CA SER A 219 18.18 -14.87 3.53
C SER A 219 17.11 -15.95 3.44
N LEU A 220 16.88 -16.48 2.25
CA LEU A 220 15.94 -17.59 2.02
C LEU A 220 16.39 -18.86 2.75
N ALA A 221 17.68 -19.19 2.71
CA ALA A 221 18.23 -20.36 3.38
C ALA A 221 18.12 -20.27 4.92
N VAL A 222 18.34 -19.08 5.48
CA VAL A 222 18.14 -18.83 6.92
C VAL A 222 16.66 -18.96 7.28
N LEU A 223 15.76 -18.35 6.49
CA LEU A 223 14.33 -18.45 6.69
C LEU A 223 13.85 -19.91 6.68
N LEU A 224 14.25 -20.69 5.67
CA LEU A 224 13.84 -22.10 5.52
C LEU A 224 14.37 -23.02 6.62
N ARG A 225 15.41 -22.62 7.35
CA ARG A 225 15.89 -23.36 8.53
C ARG A 225 14.98 -23.21 9.75
N LEU A 226 14.21 -22.13 9.80
CA LEU A 226 13.29 -21.81 10.90
C LEU A 226 11.87 -22.30 10.55
N LYS A 227 11.64 -23.62 10.64
CA LYS A 227 10.38 -24.27 10.21
C LYS A 227 9.14 -23.58 10.80
N ASP A 228 9.13 -23.28 12.09
CA ASP A 228 7.98 -22.65 12.75
C ASP A 228 7.71 -21.23 12.21
N THR A 229 8.78 -20.48 11.91
CA THR A 229 8.68 -19.16 11.30
C THR A 229 8.13 -19.23 9.88
N VAL A 230 8.55 -20.23 9.10
CA VAL A 230 8.05 -20.44 7.73
C VAL A 230 6.57 -20.78 7.74
N ILE A 231 6.14 -21.69 8.61
CA ILE A 231 4.72 -22.04 8.77
C ILE A 231 3.92 -20.80 9.17
N LEU A 232 4.40 -20.04 10.14
CA LEU A 232 3.74 -18.82 10.60
C LEU A 232 3.63 -17.78 9.47
N LEU A 233 4.70 -17.56 8.70
CA LEU A 233 4.71 -16.65 7.55
C LEU A 233 3.76 -17.13 6.46
N PHE A 234 3.73 -18.42 6.17
CA PHE A 234 2.80 -18.98 5.18
C PHE A 234 1.35 -18.75 5.59
N LEU A 235 0.99 -19.10 6.84
CA LEU A 235 -0.36 -18.91 7.37
C LEU A 235 -0.78 -17.44 7.41
N THR A 236 0.10 -16.53 7.84
CA THR A 236 -0.22 -15.09 7.86
C THR A 236 -0.35 -14.51 6.45
N THR A 237 0.47 -14.97 5.52
CA THR A 237 0.43 -14.48 4.13
C THR A 237 -0.81 -14.98 3.40
N SER A 238 -1.18 -16.26 3.58
CA SER A 238 -2.40 -16.82 3.00
C SER A 238 -3.65 -16.15 3.56
N MET A 239 -3.70 -15.91 4.87
CA MET A 239 -4.78 -15.16 5.50
C MET A 239 -4.92 -13.73 4.94
N ILE A 240 -3.80 -13.00 4.78
CA ILE A 240 -3.81 -11.67 4.19
C ILE A 240 -4.31 -11.73 2.74
N ALA A 241 -3.83 -12.69 1.95
CA ALA A 241 -4.24 -12.87 0.57
C ALA A 241 -5.76 -13.13 0.44
N ILE A 242 -6.31 -14.00 1.29
CA ILE A 242 -7.75 -14.27 1.34
C ILE A 242 -8.53 -13.00 1.72
N LEU A 243 -8.07 -12.26 2.72
CA LEU A 243 -8.71 -11.01 3.16
C LEU A 243 -8.68 -9.93 2.06
N ASP A 244 -7.62 -9.84 1.28
CA ASP A 244 -7.49 -8.86 0.20
C ASP A 244 -8.33 -9.21 -1.03
N VAL A 245 -8.54 -10.50 -1.31
CA VAL A 245 -9.31 -10.97 -2.47
C VAL A 245 -10.80 -11.06 -2.17
N SER A 246 -11.19 -11.41 -0.94
CA SER A 246 -12.59 -11.65 -0.57
C SER A 246 -13.55 -10.49 -0.89
N PRO A 247 -13.25 -9.20 -0.65
CA PRO A 247 -14.15 -8.10 -1.00
C PRO A 247 -14.40 -8.00 -2.50
N ARG A 248 -13.40 -8.32 -3.31
CA ARG A 248 -13.50 -8.29 -4.79
C ARG A 248 -14.40 -9.40 -5.30
N LEU A 249 -14.28 -10.61 -4.75
CA LEU A 249 -15.14 -11.75 -5.11
C LEU A 249 -16.58 -11.51 -4.67
N ILE A 250 -16.78 -10.98 -3.46
CA ILE A 250 -18.11 -10.61 -2.95
C ILE A 250 -18.72 -9.54 -3.86
N ALA A 251 -17.98 -8.49 -4.21
CA ALA A 251 -18.46 -7.45 -5.11
C ALA A 251 -18.87 -8.01 -6.48
N LEU A 252 -18.07 -8.90 -7.07
CA LEU A 252 -18.40 -9.56 -8.35
C LEU A 252 -19.67 -10.40 -8.26
N ARG A 253 -19.88 -11.13 -7.16
CA ARG A 253 -21.09 -11.94 -6.95
C ARG A 253 -22.36 -11.09 -6.80
N PHE A 254 -22.25 -9.96 -6.08
CA PHE A 254 -23.36 -8.99 -5.95
C PHE A 254 -23.75 -8.33 -7.27
N ILE A 255 -22.78 -8.06 -8.16
CA ILE A 255 -23.06 -7.49 -9.49
C ILE A 255 -23.88 -8.48 -10.32
N GLN A 256 -23.56 -9.77 -10.26
CA GLN A 256 -24.29 -10.81 -11.01
C GLN A 256 -25.73 -11.00 -10.51
N GLN A 257 -26.02 -10.68 -9.27
CA GLN A 257 -27.33 -10.92 -8.64
C GLN A 257 -28.28 -9.71 -8.70
N THR A 258 -27.93 -8.62 -9.37
CA THR A 258 -28.76 -7.39 -9.51
C THR A 258 -29.37 -6.84 -8.21
N LEU A 259 -28.86 -7.23 -7.05
CA LEU A 259 -29.39 -6.88 -5.74
C LEU A 259 -28.98 -5.50 -5.20
N ALA A 260 -28.07 -4.78 -5.87
CA ALA A 260 -27.52 -3.57 -5.30
C ALA A 260 -27.91 -2.33 -6.10
N GLN A 261 -28.64 -1.44 -5.47
CA GLN A 261 -28.73 -0.02 -5.86
C GLN A 261 -27.39 0.73 -5.67
N LEU A 262 -26.33 0.01 -5.20
CA LEU A 262 -25.00 0.54 -4.90
C LEU A 262 -24.06 0.31 -6.08
N SER A 263 -23.22 1.31 -6.39
CA SER A 263 -22.14 1.12 -7.35
C SER A 263 -21.07 0.16 -6.79
N ILE A 264 -20.30 -0.48 -7.70
CA ILE A 264 -19.20 -1.40 -7.33
C ILE A 264 -18.22 -0.73 -6.36
N GLY A 265 -17.88 0.53 -6.61
CA GLY A 265 -16.97 1.29 -5.74
C GLY A 265 -17.55 1.53 -4.35
N GLN A 266 -18.85 1.81 -4.24
CA GLN A 266 -19.53 1.96 -2.95
C GLN A 266 -19.57 0.65 -2.16
N LEU A 267 -19.82 -0.47 -2.85
CA LEU A 267 -19.81 -1.79 -2.24
C LEU A 267 -18.41 -2.17 -1.73
N LEU A 268 -17.37 -1.96 -2.54
CA LEU A 268 -15.98 -2.18 -2.13
C LEU A 268 -15.57 -1.29 -0.97
N ALA A 269 -15.98 -0.03 -0.97
CA ALA A 269 -15.74 0.89 0.15
C ALA A 269 -16.41 0.40 1.43
N LEU A 270 -17.68 -0.01 1.36
CA LEU A 270 -18.43 -0.54 2.51
C LEU A 270 -17.76 -1.79 3.09
N LEU A 271 -17.40 -2.75 2.23
CA LEU A 271 -16.68 -3.95 2.64
C LEU A 271 -15.34 -3.64 3.29
N SER A 272 -14.59 -2.71 2.71
CA SER A 272 -13.31 -2.23 3.27
C SER A 272 -13.47 -1.61 4.66
N ILE A 273 -14.56 -0.87 4.89
CA ILE A 273 -14.89 -0.30 6.21
C ILE A 273 -15.20 -1.41 7.21
N ILE A 274 -16.08 -2.34 6.86
CA ILE A 274 -16.47 -3.46 7.73
C ILE A 274 -15.22 -4.24 8.15
N MET A 275 -14.37 -4.59 7.19
CA MET A 275 -13.12 -5.31 7.45
C MET A 275 -12.17 -4.51 8.34
N SER A 276 -12.06 -3.21 8.12
CA SER A 276 -11.19 -2.34 8.92
C SER A 276 -11.71 -2.15 10.34
N CYS A 277 -13.02 -2.01 10.52
CA CYS A 277 -13.65 -1.99 11.84
C CYS A 277 -13.42 -3.32 12.58
N GLY A 278 -13.60 -4.45 11.90
CA GLY A 278 -13.29 -5.77 12.44
C GLY A 278 -11.82 -5.90 12.87
N ALA A 279 -10.89 -5.39 12.05
CA ALA A 279 -9.47 -5.41 12.39
C ALA A 279 -9.14 -4.51 13.60
N ILE A 280 -9.77 -3.34 13.73
CA ILE A 280 -9.60 -2.46 14.89
C ILE A 280 -10.12 -3.14 16.15
N LEU A 281 -11.35 -3.66 16.12
CA LEU A 281 -11.95 -4.37 17.25
C LEU A 281 -11.12 -5.62 17.63
N GLY A 282 -10.67 -6.40 16.64
CA GLY A 282 -9.80 -7.54 16.84
C GLY A 282 -8.49 -7.15 17.54
N ASN A 283 -7.84 -6.08 17.10
CA ASN A 283 -6.61 -5.59 17.74
C ASN A 283 -6.83 -5.13 19.19
N MET A 284 -7.98 -4.53 19.50
CA MET A 284 -8.30 -4.07 20.86
C MET A 284 -8.64 -5.22 21.81
N THR A 285 -9.23 -6.30 21.30
CA THR A 285 -9.73 -7.40 22.11
C THR A 285 -8.81 -8.62 22.13
N SER A 286 -7.91 -8.75 21.15
CA SER A 286 -7.07 -9.93 20.96
C SER A 286 -6.20 -10.28 22.17
N SER A 287 -5.63 -9.29 22.84
CA SER A 287 -4.79 -9.50 24.05
C SER A 287 -5.54 -10.15 25.20
N ASN A 288 -6.84 -9.89 25.33
CA ASN A 288 -7.66 -10.43 26.41
C ASN A 288 -8.35 -11.74 26.03
N LEU A 289 -8.85 -11.85 24.78
CA LEU A 289 -9.63 -13.00 24.33
C LEU A 289 -8.75 -14.22 24.00
N PHE A 290 -7.56 -13.97 23.45
CA PHE A 290 -6.71 -15.04 22.90
C PHE A 290 -5.45 -15.34 23.71
N LYS A 291 -5.36 -14.84 24.94
CA LYS A 291 -4.20 -14.97 25.83
C LYS A 291 -3.70 -16.40 26.03
N ASN A 292 -4.60 -17.38 25.97
CA ASN A 292 -4.32 -18.80 26.22
C ASN A 292 -4.31 -19.66 24.93
N ILE A 293 -4.53 -19.08 23.75
CA ILE A 293 -4.59 -19.83 22.50
C ILE A 293 -3.27 -19.67 21.74
N ARG A 294 -2.70 -20.76 21.24
CA ARG A 294 -1.52 -20.69 20.39
C ARG A 294 -1.87 -19.97 19.10
N PHE A 295 -1.04 -19.02 18.71
CA PHE A 295 -1.25 -18.14 17.55
C PHE A 295 -1.48 -18.94 16.24
N THR A 296 -0.79 -20.07 16.07
CA THR A 296 -0.97 -20.96 14.91
C THR A 296 -2.39 -21.54 14.82
N HIS A 297 -2.99 -21.97 15.94
CA HIS A 297 -4.36 -22.48 15.93
C HIS A 297 -5.38 -21.40 15.59
N LEU A 298 -5.13 -20.19 16.05
CA LEU A 298 -5.98 -19.04 15.75
C LEU A 298 -5.94 -18.67 14.27
N LEU A 299 -4.76 -18.69 13.65
CA LEU A 299 -4.60 -18.46 12.22
C LEU A 299 -5.33 -19.51 11.38
N VAL A 300 -5.15 -20.79 11.69
CA VAL A 300 -5.83 -21.88 10.98
C VAL A 300 -7.35 -21.75 11.12
N PHE A 301 -7.86 -21.42 12.32
CA PHE A 301 -9.28 -21.17 12.53
C PHE A 301 -9.79 -20.00 11.67
N CYS A 302 -9.06 -18.89 11.62
CA CYS A 302 -9.41 -17.74 10.79
C CYS A 302 -9.42 -18.09 9.30
N GLU A 303 -8.43 -18.84 8.81
CA GLU A 303 -8.36 -19.26 7.41
C GLU A 303 -9.55 -20.16 7.02
N ILE A 304 -9.86 -21.15 7.86
CA ILE A 304 -11.02 -22.04 7.63
C ILE A 304 -12.32 -21.22 7.62
N SER A 305 -12.49 -20.30 8.58
CA SER A 305 -13.68 -19.44 8.65
C SER A 305 -13.83 -18.53 7.43
N LEU A 306 -12.73 -17.99 6.90
CA LEU A 306 -12.73 -17.17 5.70
C LEU A 306 -13.04 -17.99 4.44
N LEU A 307 -12.48 -19.19 4.32
CA LEU A 307 -12.76 -20.09 3.20
C LEU A 307 -14.24 -20.49 3.17
N THR A 308 -14.85 -20.80 4.34
CA THR A 308 -16.29 -21.13 4.42
C THR A 308 -17.21 -19.95 4.12
N LEU A 309 -16.73 -18.70 4.28
CA LEU A 309 -17.49 -17.50 3.92
C LEU A 309 -17.48 -17.21 2.40
N ILE A 310 -16.48 -17.71 1.69
CA ILE A 310 -16.29 -17.45 0.23
C ILE A 310 -16.96 -18.55 -0.60
N THR A 311 -17.08 -19.77 -0.08
CA THR A 311 -17.80 -20.89 -0.72
C THR A 311 -19.31 -20.78 -0.53
#